data_f642326a900c49bac5f5186631a29400
#
_entry.id   f642326a900c49bac5f5186631a29400
#
_cell.length_a   1.000
_cell.length_b   1.000
_cell.length_c   1.000
_cell.angle_alpha   90.00
_cell.angle_beta   90.00
_cell.angle_gamma   90.00
#
_symmetry.space_group_name_H-M   'P 1'
#
loop_
_entity.id
_entity.type
_entity.pdbx_description
1 polymer ?
#
loop_
_entity_poly.entity_id
_entity_poly.type
_entity_poly.pdbx_seq_one_letter_code
_entity_poly.pdbx_strand_id
1 'polypeptide(L)'
;MKKRLFFITAALLLMGFTSFAQEFKVNTVKSELKWTGKKVTGEHLGFIAIKEGKLIVKKDKITSGEFIIDMNNMTCKDLTDETYNQKLIGHLKSDDFFSVEKYPTAKLVINESGSFAKGEATVNGKLTIKNITHPITFKATKSGNTYVAKITVDRSKYEVKYGSGKFFAGLGDNLIYDDFILDVKLVVE
;
A
#
# COMPACT_ATOMS: atom_id res chain seq x y z
N MET A 1 -76.15 -20.67 11.93
CA MET A 1 -75.17 -19.58 11.61
C MET A 1 -73.76 -20.10 11.80
N LYS A 2 -73.07 -20.48 10.71
CA LYS A 2 -71.63 -20.99 10.77
C LYS A 2 -70.72 -19.85 10.49
N LYS A 3 -69.91 -19.41 11.52
CA LYS A 3 -68.84 -18.43 11.40
C LYS A 3 -67.63 -19.09 10.75
N ARG A 4 -67.27 -18.69 9.53
CA ARG A 4 -66.01 -19.09 8.86
C ARG A 4 -64.90 -18.15 9.35
N LEU A 5 -63.92 -18.73 10.05
CA LEU A 5 -62.71 -18.05 10.51
C LEU A 5 -61.71 -18.07 9.34
N PHE A 6 -61.37 -16.90 8.78
CA PHE A 6 -60.34 -16.76 7.75
C PHE A 6 -59.01 -16.61 8.44
N PHE A 7 -58.15 -17.64 8.34
CA PHE A 7 -56.73 -17.52 8.71
C PHE A 7 -55.98 -16.86 7.55
N ILE A 8 -55.56 -15.60 7.74
CA ILE A 8 -54.64 -14.94 6.83
C ILE A 8 -53.22 -15.32 7.28
N THR A 9 -52.59 -16.24 6.54
CA THR A 9 -51.20 -16.60 6.75
C THR A 9 -50.34 -15.52 6.06
N ALA A 10 -49.78 -14.58 6.83
CA ALA A 10 -48.81 -13.61 6.34
C ALA A 10 -47.48 -14.33 6.10
N ALA A 11 -47.17 -14.67 4.86
CA ALA A 11 -45.85 -15.16 4.46
C ALA A 11 -44.89 -13.98 4.47
N LEU A 12 -44.06 -13.87 5.52
CA LEU A 12 -42.94 -12.92 5.60
C LEU A 12 -41.88 -13.39 4.60
N LEU A 13 -41.81 -12.74 3.44
CA LEU A 13 -40.74 -12.94 2.47
C LEU A 13 -39.45 -12.32 3.06
N LEU A 14 -38.58 -13.12 3.66
CA LEU A 14 -37.24 -12.75 4.02
C LEU A 14 -36.40 -12.55 2.74
N MET A 15 -36.43 -11.34 2.20
CA MET A 15 -35.48 -10.94 1.16
C MET A 15 -34.09 -10.88 1.78
N GLY A 16 -33.36 -11.97 1.70
CA GLY A 16 -31.94 -12.02 2.04
C GLY A 16 -31.18 -11.08 1.10
N PHE A 17 -30.71 -9.93 1.61
CA PHE A 17 -29.78 -9.07 0.89
C PHE A 17 -28.45 -9.81 0.71
N THR A 18 -28.26 -10.44 -0.45
CA THR A 18 -26.96 -11.00 -0.83
C THR A 18 -26.04 -9.83 -1.20
N SER A 19 -25.11 -9.51 -0.31
CA SER A 19 -24.06 -8.53 -0.61
C SER A 19 -23.05 -9.18 -1.56
N PHE A 20 -23.00 -8.70 -2.79
CA PHE A 20 -21.99 -9.10 -3.77
C PHE A 20 -20.65 -8.39 -3.46
N ALA A 21 -19.55 -9.04 -3.82
CA ALA A 21 -18.25 -8.41 -3.83
C ALA A 21 -18.19 -7.41 -5.01
N GLN A 22 -17.68 -6.22 -4.76
CA GLN A 22 -17.53 -5.17 -5.75
C GLN A 22 -16.05 -4.96 -6.03
N GLU A 23 -15.67 -4.93 -7.31
CA GLU A 23 -14.33 -4.57 -7.76
C GLU A 23 -14.27 -3.06 -8.01
N PHE A 24 -13.22 -2.43 -7.49
CA PHE A 24 -12.87 -1.03 -7.70
C PHE A 24 -11.49 -0.95 -8.34
N LYS A 25 -11.32 -0.11 -9.35
CA LYS A 25 -10.02 0.20 -9.94
C LYS A 25 -9.38 1.39 -9.22
N VAL A 26 -8.07 1.42 -9.20
CA VAL A 26 -7.32 2.55 -8.67
C VAL A 26 -7.30 3.70 -9.69
N ASN A 27 -7.70 4.87 -9.25
CA ASN A 27 -7.46 6.09 -10.00
C ASN A 27 -6.00 6.53 -9.73
N THR A 28 -5.08 6.19 -10.63
CA THR A 28 -3.64 6.42 -10.48
C THR A 28 -3.26 7.91 -10.51
N VAL A 29 -4.10 8.76 -11.09
CA VAL A 29 -3.87 10.22 -11.18
C VAL A 29 -4.20 10.92 -9.86
N LYS A 30 -5.25 10.44 -9.15
CA LYS A 30 -5.71 11.01 -7.88
C LYS A 30 -5.07 10.33 -6.66
N SER A 31 -4.41 9.19 -6.88
CA SER A 31 -3.72 8.45 -5.83
C SER A 31 -2.28 8.93 -5.68
N GLU A 32 -1.78 8.88 -4.46
CA GLU A 32 -0.43 9.30 -4.13
C GLU A 32 0.27 8.24 -3.29
N LEU A 33 1.53 7.96 -3.61
CA LEU A 33 2.43 7.13 -2.83
C LEU A 33 3.70 7.93 -2.56
N LYS A 34 3.78 8.50 -1.35
CA LYS A 34 4.95 9.25 -0.89
C LYS A 34 5.88 8.32 -0.12
N TRP A 35 7.17 8.35 -0.43
CA TRP A 35 8.21 7.67 0.32
C TRP A 35 9.01 8.65 1.18
N THR A 36 9.48 8.18 2.34
CA THR A 36 10.44 8.89 3.19
C THR A 36 11.51 7.91 3.65
N GLY A 37 12.76 8.18 3.32
CA GLY A 37 13.93 7.45 3.77
C GLY A 37 14.80 8.31 4.68
N LYS A 38 15.37 7.71 5.74
CA LYS A 38 16.11 8.42 6.77
C LYS A 38 17.52 7.89 6.92
N LYS A 39 18.45 8.78 7.22
CA LYS A 39 19.80 8.48 7.67
C LYS A 39 20.12 9.29 8.95
N VAL A 40 21.24 9.02 9.60
CA VAL A 40 21.63 9.72 10.83
C VAL A 40 21.65 11.24 10.64
N THR A 41 22.10 11.72 9.48
CA THR A 41 22.28 13.16 9.19
C THR A 41 21.11 13.83 8.52
N GLY A 42 19.97 13.14 8.32
CA GLY A 42 18.77 13.75 7.70
C GLY A 42 17.85 12.73 7.05
N GLU A 43 16.91 13.24 6.28
CA GLU A 43 15.93 12.43 5.56
C GLU A 43 15.71 12.97 4.15
N HIS A 44 15.28 12.11 3.25
CA HIS A 44 14.81 12.46 1.93
C HIS A 44 13.41 11.93 1.70
N LEU A 45 12.63 12.64 0.91
CA LEU A 45 11.27 12.26 0.57
C LEU A 45 10.95 12.54 -0.91
N GLY A 46 9.97 11.82 -1.39
CA GLY A 46 9.48 12.02 -2.75
C GLY A 46 8.26 11.16 -3.05
N PHE A 47 7.98 10.96 -4.32
CA PHE A 47 6.85 10.15 -4.77
C PHE A 47 7.31 9.03 -5.68
N ILE A 48 6.48 7.99 -5.72
CA ILE A 48 6.64 6.87 -6.64
C ILE A 48 5.26 6.57 -7.25
N ALA A 49 5.20 6.31 -8.55
CA ALA A 49 3.93 6.15 -9.23
C ALA A 49 3.30 4.78 -8.96
N ILE A 50 1.98 4.76 -8.75
CA ILE A 50 1.17 3.56 -8.85
C ILE A 50 0.88 3.33 -10.33
N LYS A 51 1.35 2.22 -10.89
CA LYS A 51 1.14 1.87 -12.29
C LYS A 51 -0.30 1.44 -12.55
N GLU A 52 -0.80 0.57 -11.70
CA GLU A 52 -2.15 0.06 -11.73
C GLU A 52 -2.53 -0.58 -10.40
N GLY A 53 -3.81 -0.77 -10.17
CA GLY A 53 -4.28 -1.48 -8.99
C GLY A 53 -5.78 -1.67 -8.97
N LYS A 54 -6.21 -2.61 -8.12
CA LYS A 54 -7.61 -2.89 -7.87
C LYS A 54 -7.85 -3.38 -6.44
N LEU A 55 -9.06 -3.15 -5.96
CA LEU A 55 -9.58 -3.67 -4.70
C LEU A 55 -10.88 -4.42 -4.94
N ILE A 56 -11.06 -5.54 -4.27
CA ILE A 56 -12.35 -6.23 -4.17
C ILE A 56 -12.87 -6.03 -2.76
N VAL A 57 -14.04 -5.40 -2.65
CA VAL A 57 -14.67 -5.05 -1.38
C VAL A 57 -16.00 -5.76 -1.26
N LYS A 58 -16.23 -6.39 -0.11
CA LYS A 58 -17.52 -7.00 0.23
C LYS A 58 -17.99 -6.46 1.57
N LYS A 59 -19.17 -5.83 1.59
CA LYS A 59 -19.63 -5.04 2.73
C LYS A 59 -18.56 -3.96 3.03
N ASP A 60 -18.04 -3.91 4.25
CA ASP A 60 -17.03 -2.94 4.66
C ASP A 60 -15.62 -3.56 4.78
N LYS A 61 -15.35 -4.68 4.09
CA LYS A 61 -14.05 -5.36 4.14
C LYS A 61 -13.43 -5.45 2.77
N ILE A 62 -12.13 -5.20 2.68
CA ILE A 62 -11.33 -5.59 1.52
C ILE A 62 -11.14 -7.10 1.62
N THR A 63 -11.57 -7.82 0.60
CA THR A 63 -11.40 -9.28 0.52
C THR A 63 -10.24 -9.68 -0.37
N SER A 64 -9.78 -8.76 -1.22
CA SER A 64 -8.60 -8.92 -2.07
C SER A 64 -8.18 -7.55 -2.62
N GLY A 65 -6.90 -7.41 -2.97
CA GLY A 65 -6.40 -6.24 -3.67
C GLY A 65 -5.05 -6.53 -4.30
N GLU A 66 -4.75 -5.83 -5.39
CA GLU A 66 -3.46 -5.92 -6.06
C GLU A 66 -3.04 -4.55 -6.56
N PHE A 67 -1.77 -4.19 -6.35
CA PHE A 67 -1.20 -2.92 -6.75
C PHE A 67 0.19 -3.14 -7.33
N ILE A 68 0.43 -2.56 -8.49
CA ILE A 68 1.74 -2.55 -9.15
C ILE A 68 2.30 -1.13 -9.05
N ILE A 69 3.51 -1.03 -8.52
CA ILE A 69 4.25 0.21 -8.32
C ILE A 69 5.32 0.31 -9.39
N ASP A 70 5.40 1.45 -10.08
CA ASP A 70 6.41 1.71 -11.10
C ASP A 70 7.68 2.26 -10.47
N MET A 71 8.69 1.40 -10.28
CA MET A 71 9.97 1.77 -9.68
C MET A 71 10.80 2.71 -10.57
N ASN A 72 10.51 2.77 -11.88
CA ASN A 72 11.15 3.72 -12.79
C ASN A 72 10.67 5.15 -12.55
N ASN A 73 9.44 5.32 -12.06
CA ASN A 73 8.82 6.62 -11.86
C ASN A 73 8.93 7.06 -10.39
N MET A 74 10.18 7.12 -9.90
CA MET A 74 10.52 7.60 -8.57
C MET A 74 11.07 9.03 -8.66
N THR A 75 10.62 9.92 -7.77
CA THR A 75 11.07 11.32 -7.67
C THR A 75 11.56 11.64 -6.27
N CYS A 76 12.43 12.65 -6.13
CA CYS A 76 12.78 13.29 -4.88
C CYS A 76 12.23 14.72 -4.87
N LYS A 77 11.72 15.20 -3.73
CA LYS A 77 11.03 16.50 -3.62
C LYS A 77 11.71 17.50 -2.68
N ASP A 78 12.53 17.03 -1.77
CA ASP A 78 13.22 17.88 -0.80
C ASP A 78 14.58 18.40 -1.30
N LEU A 79 15.23 17.72 -2.27
CA LEU A 79 16.45 18.21 -2.91
C LEU A 79 16.08 19.13 -4.08
N THR A 80 16.33 20.43 -3.91
CA THR A 80 16.04 21.46 -4.92
C THR A 80 17.16 21.59 -5.97
N ASP A 81 18.42 21.24 -5.61
CA ASP A 81 19.51 21.16 -6.58
C ASP A 81 19.33 19.93 -7.45
N GLU A 82 19.23 20.16 -8.75
CA GLU A 82 18.91 19.09 -9.71
C GLU A 82 20.01 18.05 -9.82
N THR A 83 21.29 18.43 -9.68
CA THR A 83 22.42 17.53 -9.75
C THR A 83 22.39 16.52 -8.58
N TYR A 84 22.18 17.03 -7.36
CA TYR A 84 22.05 16.16 -6.18
C TYR A 84 20.76 15.33 -6.21
N ASN A 85 19.67 15.88 -6.71
CA ASN A 85 18.39 15.17 -6.89
C ASN A 85 18.58 13.96 -7.81
N GLN A 86 19.11 14.20 -9.03
CA GLN A 86 19.39 13.15 -10.00
C GLN A 86 20.36 12.08 -9.48
N LYS A 87 21.41 12.51 -8.75
CA LYS A 87 22.36 11.59 -8.12
C LYS A 87 21.71 10.69 -7.09
N LEU A 88 20.83 11.24 -6.23
CA LEU A 88 20.07 10.44 -5.26
C LEU A 88 19.14 9.46 -5.96
N ILE A 89 18.32 9.92 -6.91
CA ILE A 89 17.39 9.06 -7.64
C ILE A 89 18.14 7.98 -8.44
N GLY A 90 19.26 8.31 -9.09
CA GLY A 90 20.10 7.34 -9.77
C GLY A 90 20.63 6.27 -8.81
N HIS A 91 21.08 6.68 -7.63
CA HIS A 91 21.56 5.75 -6.61
C HIS A 91 20.44 4.84 -6.06
N LEU A 92 19.25 5.40 -5.77
CA LEU A 92 18.10 4.60 -5.34
C LEU A 92 17.68 3.56 -6.40
N LYS A 93 17.84 3.87 -7.68
CA LYS A 93 17.54 2.95 -8.78
C LYS A 93 18.64 1.92 -9.06
N SER A 94 19.87 2.16 -8.62
CA SER A 94 21.03 1.31 -8.87
C SER A 94 20.96 -0.05 -8.17
N ASP A 95 21.92 -0.91 -8.48
CA ASP A 95 22.07 -2.24 -7.85
C ASP A 95 22.38 -2.16 -6.35
N ASP A 96 22.92 -1.04 -5.86
CA ASP A 96 23.15 -0.80 -4.43
C ASP A 96 21.84 -0.72 -3.64
N PHE A 97 20.73 -0.31 -4.30
CA PHE A 97 19.42 -0.18 -3.66
C PHE A 97 18.38 -1.10 -4.29
N PHE A 98 17.52 -0.55 -5.18
CA PHE A 98 16.35 -1.26 -5.66
C PHE A 98 16.59 -2.04 -6.96
N SER A 99 17.74 -1.90 -7.61
CA SER A 99 18.10 -2.58 -8.88
C SER A 99 16.97 -2.45 -9.92
N VAL A 100 16.51 -1.21 -10.16
CA VAL A 100 15.27 -0.95 -10.91
C VAL A 100 15.34 -1.44 -12.34
N GLU A 101 16.52 -1.50 -12.96
CA GLU A 101 16.72 -2.10 -14.29
C GLU A 101 16.31 -3.57 -14.31
N LYS A 102 16.61 -4.33 -13.26
CA LYS A 102 16.27 -5.74 -13.10
C LYS A 102 14.86 -5.95 -12.54
N TYR A 103 14.43 -5.04 -11.68
CA TYR A 103 13.15 -5.11 -10.95
C TYR A 103 12.37 -3.81 -11.13
N PRO A 104 11.80 -3.57 -12.33
CA PRO A 104 11.14 -2.30 -12.66
C PRO A 104 9.83 -2.07 -11.92
N THR A 105 9.33 -3.08 -11.19
CA THR A 105 8.08 -2.98 -10.42
C THR A 105 8.23 -3.57 -9.03
N ALA A 106 7.51 -2.98 -8.07
CA ALA A 106 7.17 -3.60 -6.79
C ALA A 106 5.67 -3.93 -6.78
N LYS A 107 5.26 -4.88 -5.93
CA LYS A 107 3.88 -5.38 -5.90
C LYS A 107 3.38 -5.51 -4.47
N LEU A 108 2.17 -4.98 -4.20
CA LEU A 108 1.43 -5.24 -2.99
C LEU A 108 0.19 -6.08 -3.32
N VAL A 109 0.04 -7.22 -2.66
CA VAL A 109 -1.18 -8.03 -2.71
C VAL A 109 -1.84 -7.96 -1.34
N ILE A 110 -3.08 -7.49 -1.27
CA ILE A 110 -3.89 -7.55 -0.05
C ILE A 110 -4.65 -8.87 -0.05
N ASN A 111 -4.55 -9.59 1.04
CA ASN A 111 -5.27 -10.86 1.24
C ASN A 111 -6.63 -10.60 1.86
N GLU A 112 -6.67 -9.71 2.85
CA GLU A 112 -7.89 -9.37 3.59
C GLU A 112 -7.71 -8.08 4.42
N SER A 113 -8.83 -7.53 4.88
CA SER A 113 -8.85 -6.50 5.92
C SER A 113 -9.86 -6.82 7.02
N GLY A 114 -9.73 -6.14 8.16
CA GLY A 114 -10.83 -5.95 9.10
C GLY A 114 -11.98 -5.16 8.47
N SER A 115 -13.03 -4.88 9.24
CA SER A 115 -14.15 -4.06 8.78
C SER A 115 -13.82 -2.57 8.90
N PHE A 116 -14.10 -1.82 7.84
CA PHE A 116 -14.03 -0.35 7.80
C PHE A 116 -15.31 0.34 8.27
N ALA A 117 -16.26 -0.38 8.87
CA ALA A 117 -17.51 0.20 9.36
C ALA A 117 -17.32 1.36 10.36
N LYS A 118 -16.18 1.41 11.06
CA LYS A 118 -15.76 2.52 11.95
C LYS A 118 -14.71 3.43 11.32
N GLY A 119 -14.52 3.37 9.99
CA GLY A 119 -13.58 4.19 9.24
C GLY A 119 -12.13 3.72 9.27
N GLU A 120 -11.73 2.81 10.16
CA GLU A 120 -10.36 2.25 10.24
C GLU A 120 -10.40 0.72 10.26
N ALA A 121 -9.42 0.09 9.63
CA ALA A 121 -9.22 -1.35 9.70
C ALA A 121 -7.73 -1.73 9.62
N THR A 122 -7.40 -2.89 10.16
CA THR A 122 -6.13 -3.56 9.90
C THR A 122 -6.20 -4.28 8.57
N VAL A 123 -5.18 -4.11 7.75
CA VAL A 123 -5.02 -4.72 6.42
C VAL A 123 -3.85 -5.67 6.44
N ASN A 124 -4.05 -6.89 5.94
CA ASN A 124 -3.03 -7.92 5.82
C ASN A 124 -2.74 -8.20 4.35
N GLY A 125 -1.47 -8.31 4.02
CA GLY A 125 -1.06 -8.53 2.64
C GLY A 125 0.36 -9.09 2.52
N LYS A 126 0.86 -9.06 1.29
CA LYS A 126 2.22 -9.44 0.94
C LYS A 126 2.83 -8.35 0.07
N LEU A 127 3.98 -7.84 0.46
CA LEU A 127 4.76 -6.87 -0.30
C LEU A 127 5.93 -7.58 -0.97
N THR A 128 6.09 -7.35 -2.27
CA THR A 128 7.19 -7.88 -3.08
C THR A 128 8.05 -6.72 -3.58
N ILE A 129 9.33 -6.73 -3.24
CA ILE A 129 10.36 -5.80 -3.73
C ILE A 129 11.56 -6.66 -4.17
N LYS A 130 12.18 -6.37 -5.31
CA LYS A 130 13.30 -7.14 -5.88
C LYS A 130 12.99 -8.65 -5.97
N ASN A 131 11.76 -9.02 -6.34
CA ASN A 131 11.24 -10.40 -6.37
C ASN A 131 11.25 -11.14 -5.01
N ILE A 132 11.53 -10.44 -3.90
CA ILE A 132 11.47 -11.00 -2.55
C ILE A 132 10.12 -10.59 -1.94
N THR A 133 9.39 -11.56 -1.40
CA THR A 133 8.04 -11.35 -0.86
C THR A 133 8.00 -11.58 0.65
N HIS A 134 7.49 -10.60 1.39
CA HIS A 134 7.24 -10.73 2.83
C HIS A 134 5.81 -10.34 3.18
N PRO A 135 5.24 -10.94 4.25
CA PRO A 135 3.98 -10.49 4.81
C PRO A 135 4.11 -9.06 5.33
N ILE A 136 3.02 -8.29 5.17
CA ILE A 136 2.92 -6.94 5.70
C ILE A 136 1.54 -6.75 6.33
N THR A 137 1.52 -6.03 7.45
CA THR A 137 0.29 -5.66 8.16
C THR A 137 0.36 -4.18 8.49
N PHE A 138 -0.71 -3.45 8.20
CA PHE A 138 -0.80 -2.02 8.47
C PHE A 138 -2.23 -1.60 8.76
N LYS A 139 -2.39 -0.42 9.37
CA LYS A 139 -3.69 0.22 9.55
C LYS A 139 -3.99 1.11 8.37
N ALA A 140 -5.25 1.11 7.94
CA ALA A 140 -5.76 2.01 6.92
C ALA A 140 -7.06 2.64 7.38
N THR A 141 -7.28 3.89 7.00
CA THR A 141 -8.56 4.59 7.16
C THR A 141 -9.27 4.68 5.81
N LYS A 142 -10.62 4.69 5.85
CA LYS A 142 -11.48 4.81 4.67
C LYS A 142 -12.45 5.97 4.85
N SER A 143 -12.51 6.85 3.84
CA SER A 143 -13.52 7.89 3.72
C SER A 143 -14.02 7.95 2.28
N GLY A 144 -15.28 7.59 2.07
CA GLY A 144 -15.84 7.42 0.72
C GLY A 144 -15.00 6.42 -0.11
N ASN A 145 -14.52 6.87 -1.26
CA ASN A 145 -13.68 6.09 -2.17
C ASN A 145 -12.16 6.28 -1.92
N THR A 146 -11.78 6.90 -0.81
CA THR A 146 -10.38 7.17 -0.48
C THR A 146 -9.94 6.31 0.71
N TYR A 147 -8.80 5.64 0.54
CA TYR A 147 -8.11 4.91 1.59
C TYR A 147 -6.78 5.62 1.88
N VAL A 148 -6.45 5.77 3.16
CA VAL A 148 -5.18 6.37 3.61
C VAL A 148 -4.49 5.41 4.54
N ALA A 149 -3.18 5.23 4.35
CA ALA A 149 -2.36 4.39 5.22
C ALA A 149 -0.95 4.99 5.38
N LYS A 150 -0.35 4.74 6.53
CA LYS A 150 1.08 4.92 6.77
C LYS A 150 1.70 3.55 6.99
N ILE A 151 2.63 3.17 6.13
CA ILE A 151 3.23 1.84 6.11
C ILE A 151 4.72 1.97 6.37
N THR A 152 5.23 1.28 7.38
CA THR A 152 6.68 1.17 7.63
C THR A 152 7.18 -0.12 7.01
N VAL A 153 8.25 -0.02 6.23
CA VAL A 153 8.84 -1.14 5.51
C VAL A 153 10.31 -1.25 5.87
N ASP A 154 10.73 -2.41 6.37
CA ASP A 154 12.13 -2.76 6.61
C ASP A 154 12.76 -3.22 5.29
N ARG A 155 13.60 -2.35 4.68
CA ARG A 155 14.26 -2.60 3.40
C ARG A 155 15.26 -3.74 3.43
N SER A 156 15.83 -4.01 4.61
CA SER A 156 16.82 -5.07 4.78
C SER A 156 16.27 -6.46 4.47
N LYS A 157 14.95 -6.66 4.64
CA LYS A 157 14.25 -7.90 4.29
C LYS A 157 14.18 -8.15 2.77
N TYR A 158 14.41 -7.12 1.96
CA TYR A 158 14.35 -7.17 0.50
C TYR A 158 15.74 -7.05 -0.15
N GLU A 159 16.80 -7.40 0.59
CA GLU A 159 18.19 -7.35 0.11
C GLU A 159 18.62 -5.94 -0.36
N VAL A 160 18.06 -4.88 0.24
CA VAL A 160 18.51 -3.50 0.07
C VAL A 160 19.45 -3.17 1.22
N LYS A 161 20.75 -3.44 1.01
CA LYS A 161 21.76 -3.50 2.07
C LYS A 161 22.57 -2.22 2.27
N TYR A 162 22.67 -1.37 1.25
CA TYR A 162 23.57 -0.22 1.26
C TYR A 162 23.36 0.67 2.50
N GLY A 163 24.43 0.94 3.24
CA GLY A 163 24.41 1.77 4.45
C GLY A 163 23.57 1.21 5.61
N SER A 164 23.21 -0.08 5.59
CA SER A 164 22.45 -0.71 6.67
C SER A 164 23.35 -1.20 7.80
N GLY A 165 23.03 -0.82 9.04
CA GLY A 165 23.73 -1.30 10.23
C GLY A 165 23.57 -2.80 10.52
N LYS A 166 22.61 -3.48 9.86
CA LYS A 166 22.45 -4.94 9.93
C LYS A 166 23.52 -5.69 9.14
N PHE A 167 24.07 -5.08 8.10
CA PHE A 167 25.03 -5.72 7.20
C PHE A 167 26.43 -5.15 7.32
N PHE A 168 26.58 -3.90 7.79
CA PHE A 168 27.87 -3.21 7.84
C PHE A 168 28.07 -2.58 9.22
N ALA A 169 29.27 -2.74 9.79
CA ALA A 169 29.70 -2.07 11.01
C ALA A 169 30.45 -0.76 10.69
N GLY A 170 30.52 0.15 11.66
CA GLY A 170 31.36 1.35 11.57
C GLY A 170 30.86 2.41 10.59
N LEU A 171 29.57 2.44 10.26
CA LEU A 171 28.99 3.36 9.28
C LEU A 171 28.99 4.83 9.73
N GLY A 172 28.94 5.12 11.05
CA GLY A 172 28.85 6.48 11.56
C GLY A 172 27.72 7.28 10.89
N ASP A 173 28.05 8.45 10.37
CA ASP A 173 27.10 9.34 9.68
C ASP A 173 26.59 8.80 8.33
N ASN A 174 27.20 7.74 7.80
CA ASN A 174 26.74 7.07 6.58
C ASN A 174 25.66 6.03 6.83
N LEU A 175 25.28 5.80 8.09
CA LEU A 175 24.20 4.85 8.42
C LEU A 175 22.87 5.35 7.90
N ILE A 176 22.21 4.51 7.11
CA ILE A 176 20.86 4.69 6.59
C ILE A 176 19.94 3.73 7.34
N TYR A 177 18.88 4.24 7.96
CA TYR A 177 17.93 3.41 8.68
C TYR A 177 17.28 2.38 7.75
N ASP A 178 17.03 1.19 8.30
CA ASP A 178 16.44 0.10 7.51
C ASP A 178 14.96 0.33 7.25
N ASP A 179 14.28 1.02 8.15
CA ASP A 179 12.90 1.37 7.98
C ASP A 179 12.74 2.59 7.08
N PHE A 180 11.90 2.46 6.04
CA PHE A 180 11.37 3.59 5.29
C PHE A 180 9.85 3.65 5.40
N ILE A 181 9.29 4.82 5.20
CA ILE A 181 7.87 5.09 5.39
C ILE A 181 7.23 5.31 4.03
N LEU A 182 6.06 4.71 3.83
CA LEU A 182 5.15 4.98 2.72
C LEU A 182 3.88 5.64 3.28
N ASP A 183 3.65 6.90 2.94
CA ASP A 183 2.37 7.56 3.15
C ASP A 183 1.54 7.36 1.86
N VAL A 184 0.43 6.66 1.99
CA VAL A 184 -0.43 6.24 0.88
C VAL A 184 -1.76 6.96 0.95
N LYS A 185 -2.15 7.60 -0.15
CA LYS A 185 -3.51 8.05 -0.43
C LYS A 185 -3.99 7.33 -1.68
N LEU A 186 -4.91 6.41 -1.52
CA LEU A 186 -5.46 5.60 -2.60
C LEU A 186 -6.89 6.03 -2.89
N VAL A 187 -7.16 6.44 -4.11
CA VAL A 187 -8.50 6.76 -4.62
C VAL A 187 -8.95 5.65 -5.55
N VAL A 188 -10.15 5.11 -5.32
CA VAL A 188 -10.73 4.02 -6.15
C VAL A 188 -12.03 4.45 -6.79
N GLU A 189 -12.34 3.84 -7.95
CA GLU A 189 -13.53 4.11 -8.76
C GLU A 189 -14.09 2.84 -9.41
#